data_cc861247571b2c42e473a3d6c791797b
#
_entry.id   cc861247571b2c42e473a3d6c791797b
#
_cell.length_a   1.000
_cell.length_b   1.000
_cell.length_c   1.000
_cell.angle_alpha   90.00
_cell.angle_beta   90.00
_cell.angle_gamma   90.00
#
_symmetry.space_group_name_H-M   'P 1'
#
loop_
_entity.id
_entity.type
_entity.pdbx_description
1 polymer ?
#
loop_
_entity_poly.entity_id
_entity_poly.type
_entity_poly.pdbx_seq_one_letter_code
_entity_poly.pdbx_strand_id
1 'polypeptide(L)'
;MNKKLILSLALSGLVLTATAQTTVAPAIPRDEKIEQQIETLLKKMTLDEKVGQMCELTIDLLQKRANPFAGLDPKNITVKDLQKIIKRYKLEKEFKLGKEMPSQDVMMKLYMRIQGIENAKGFQLDEAMLDSVIGKYKVGSILNVPNGVAQSVEKWQEIIKRIQEKSMEVMGIPCVYGVDQIHGTTYTLGGTFFPQGVNMGATFNRELTREGARFSAYVT
;
A
#
# COMPACT_ATOMS: atom_id res chain seq x y z
N MET A 1 -36.01 51.16 -15.14
CA MET A 1 -34.85 50.68 -14.34
C MET A 1 -33.64 51.54 -14.69
N ASN A 2 -33.03 52.19 -13.72
CA ASN A 2 -32.12 53.30 -13.93
C ASN A 2 -30.74 52.77 -14.40
N LYS A 3 -30.24 53.23 -15.55
CA LYS A 3 -28.94 52.74 -16.14
C LYS A 3 -27.77 52.88 -15.19
N LYS A 4 -27.81 53.82 -14.25
CA LYS A 4 -26.79 53.97 -13.20
C LYS A 4 -26.83 52.85 -12.17
N LEU A 5 -27.98 52.26 -11.88
CA LEU A 5 -28.14 51.14 -10.94
C LEU A 5 -27.60 49.84 -11.55
N ILE A 6 -27.77 49.64 -12.85
CA ILE A 6 -27.25 48.44 -13.60
C ILE A 6 -25.72 48.54 -13.66
N LEU A 7 -25.14 49.72 -13.86
CA LEU A 7 -23.70 49.90 -13.93
C LEU A 7 -23.04 49.67 -12.57
N SER A 8 -23.71 50.11 -11.48
CA SER A 8 -23.25 49.91 -10.10
C SER A 8 -23.26 48.41 -9.68
N LEU A 9 -24.30 47.67 -10.09
CA LEU A 9 -24.38 46.21 -9.85
C LEU A 9 -23.37 45.41 -10.69
N ALA A 10 -23.07 45.85 -11.92
CA ALA A 10 -22.05 45.24 -12.75
C ALA A 10 -20.62 45.47 -12.21
N LEU A 11 -20.34 46.66 -11.68
CA LEU A 11 -19.04 46.96 -11.05
C LEU A 11 -18.82 46.24 -9.72
N SER A 12 -19.87 46.07 -8.90
CA SER A 12 -19.77 45.30 -7.65
C SER A 12 -19.63 43.78 -7.91
N GLY A 13 -20.21 43.26 -8.99
CA GLY A 13 -19.98 41.87 -9.42
C GLY A 13 -18.57 41.62 -9.92
N LEU A 14 -17.93 42.58 -10.59
CA LEU A 14 -16.55 42.45 -11.08
C LEU A 14 -15.51 42.51 -9.94
N VAL A 15 -15.78 43.26 -8.88
CA VAL A 15 -14.87 43.36 -7.72
C VAL A 15 -14.92 42.09 -6.87
N LEU A 16 -16.07 41.40 -6.79
CA LEU A 16 -16.20 40.14 -6.04
C LEU A 16 -15.54 38.95 -6.70
N THR A 17 -15.30 38.97 -8.01
CA THR A 17 -14.59 37.89 -8.72
C THR A 17 -13.06 38.04 -8.70
N ALA A 18 -12.53 39.21 -8.38
CA ALA A 18 -11.10 39.49 -8.36
C ALA A 18 -10.40 39.13 -7.03
N THR A 19 -11.14 38.82 -5.96
CA THR A 19 -10.55 38.56 -4.62
C THR A 19 -10.50 37.08 -4.23
N ALA A 20 -10.88 36.14 -5.10
CA ALA A 20 -10.94 34.73 -4.77
C ALA A 20 -9.68 33.91 -5.16
N GLN A 21 -8.62 34.56 -5.61
CA GLN A 21 -7.30 33.91 -5.76
C GLN A 21 -6.37 34.35 -4.64
N THR A 22 -6.68 33.99 -3.41
CA THR A 22 -5.61 33.80 -2.44
C THR A 22 -4.81 32.61 -2.89
N THR A 23 -3.70 32.84 -3.57
CA THR A 23 -2.65 31.83 -3.78
C THR A 23 -2.18 31.43 -2.39
N VAL A 24 -2.71 30.35 -1.85
CA VAL A 24 -2.17 29.74 -0.64
C VAL A 24 -0.72 29.38 -0.98
N ALA A 25 0.22 30.01 -0.30
CA ALA A 25 1.62 29.69 -0.47
C ALA A 25 1.80 28.19 -0.19
N PRO A 26 2.54 27.44 -1.02
CA PRO A 26 2.78 26.04 -0.78
C PRO A 26 3.42 25.85 0.60
N ALA A 27 3.01 24.81 1.32
CA ALA A 27 3.53 24.52 2.67
C ALA A 27 5.04 24.27 2.67
N ILE A 28 5.58 23.84 1.53
CA ILE A 28 7.02 23.65 1.28
C ILE A 28 7.43 24.66 0.21
N PRO A 29 8.43 25.52 0.46
CA PRO A 29 8.95 26.44 -0.55
C PRO A 29 9.43 25.68 -1.78
N ARG A 30 9.18 26.24 -2.95
CA ARG A 30 9.69 25.70 -4.21
C ARG A 30 11.21 25.81 -4.25
N ASP A 31 11.88 24.68 -4.53
CA ASP A 31 13.33 24.63 -4.77
C ASP A 31 13.56 24.48 -6.27
N GLU A 32 14.08 25.51 -6.92
CA GLU A 32 14.30 25.55 -8.36
C GLU A 32 15.28 24.47 -8.84
N LYS A 33 16.24 24.04 -8.03
CA LYS A 33 17.16 22.97 -8.36
C LYS A 33 16.46 21.63 -8.42
N ILE A 34 15.58 21.35 -7.45
CA ILE A 34 14.75 20.14 -7.42
C ILE A 34 13.79 20.14 -8.61
N GLU A 35 13.14 21.27 -8.90
CA GLU A 35 12.23 21.38 -10.05
C GLU A 35 12.94 21.08 -11.38
N GLN A 36 14.16 21.60 -11.57
CA GLN A 36 14.95 21.31 -12.77
C GLN A 36 15.33 19.83 -12.89
N GLN A 37 15.60 19.16 -11.76
CA GLN A 37 15.85 17.72 -11.74
C GLN A 37 14.61 16.94 -12.14
N ILE A 38 13.44 17.30 -11.60
CA ILE A 38 12.14 16.68 -11.93
C ILE A 38 11.84 16.85 -13.41
N GLU A 39 11.95 18.06 -13.95
CA GLU A 39 11.73 18.33 -15.38
C GLU A 39 12.67 17.50 -16.27
N THR A 40 13.92 17.35 -15.86
CA THR A 40 14.92 16.55 -16.59
C THR A 40 14.55 15.08 -16.60
N LEU A 41 14.08 14.53 -15.47
CA LEU A 41 13.59 13.15 -15.38
C LEU A 41 12.35 12.95 -16.23
N LEU A 42 11.34 13.82 -16.09
CA LEU A 42 10.08 13.73 -16.84
C LEU A 42 10.28 13.77 -18.37
N LYS A 43 11.27 14.52 -18.86
CA LYS A 43 11.61 14.55 -20.30
C LYS A 43 12.19 13.24 -20.82
N LYS A 44 12.87 12.47 -19.96
CA LYS A 44 13.49 11.19 -20.33
C LYS A 44 12.51 10.01 -20.23
N MET A 45 11.48 10.13 -19.41
CA MET A 45 10.52 9.06 -19.15
C MET A 45 9.55 8.86 -20.30
N THR A 46 9.30 7.61 -20.65
CA THR A 46 8.23 7.18 -21.54
C THR A 46 6.86 7.41 -20.88
N LEU A 47 5.78 7.31 -21.67
CA LEU A 47 4.43 7.39 -21.13
C LEU A 47 4.15 6.26 -20.12
N ASP A 48 4.56 5.03 -20.44
CA ASP A 48 4.37 3.86 -19.57
C ASP A 48 5.09 4.02 -18.22
N GLU A 49 6.32 4.55 -18.22
CA GLU A 49 7.05 4.85 -17.00
C GLU A 49 6.36 5.92 -16.16
N LYS A 50 5.85 6.98 -16.79
CA LYS A 50 5.07 8.02 -16.09
C LYS A 50 3.80 7.45 -15.45
N VAL A 51 3.07 6.61 -16.19
CA VAL A 51 1.86 5.94 -15.68
C VAL A 51 2.23 5.01 -14.53
N GLY A 52 3.28 4.22 -14.65
CA GLY A 52 3.77 3.34 -13.58
C GLY A 52 4.11 4.11 -12.31
N GLN A 53 4.80 5.24 -12.42
CA GLN A 53 5.14 6.09 -11.26
C GLN A 53 3.92 6.71 -10.56
N MET A 54 2.78 6.80 -11.23
CA MET A 54 1.51 7.25 -10.63
C MET A 54 0.70 6.12 -9.99
N CYS A 55 1.14 4.87 -10.13
CA CYS A 55 0.46 3.72 -9.55
C CYS A 55 0.94 3.43 -8.12
N GLU A 56 0.01 3.10 -7.24
CA GLU A 56 0.25 2.60 -5.89
C GLU A 56 -0.40 1.23 -5.72
N LEU A 57 0.35 0.25 -5.20
CA LEU A 57 -0.11 -1.12 -5.03
C LEU A 57 0.19 -1.61 -3.60
N THR A 58 -0.62 -2.54 -3.10
CA THR A 58 -0.38 -3.11 -1.78
C THR A 58 0.82 -4.06 -1.80
N ILE A 59 1.58 -4.07 -0.70
CA ILE A 59 2.75 -4.96 -0.51
C ILE A 59 2.40 -6.44 -0.67
N ASP A 60 1.15 -6.84 -0.39
CA ASP A 60 0.70 -8.22 -0.52
C ASP A 60 0.81 -8.77 -1.95
N LEU A 61 0.86 -7.89 -2.95
CA LEU A 61 1.10 -8.29 -4.33
C LEU A 61 2.53 -8.82 -4.54
N LEU A 62 3.47 -8.33 -3.75
CA LEU A 62 4.88 -8.74 -3.79
C LEU A 62 5.17 -9.97 -2.93
N GLN A 63 4.15 -10.55 -2.28
CA GLN A 63 4.33 -11.72 -1.44
C GLN A 63 4.43 -12.99 -2.28
N LYS A 64 5.41 -13.82 -1.97
CA LYS A 64 5.50 -15.17 -2.48
C LYS A 64 4.34 -16.00 -1.95
N ARG A 65 3.33 -16.22 -2.81
CA ARG A 65 2.15 -17.01 -2.45
C ARG A 65 2.42 -18.48 -2.71
N ALA A 66 2.14 -19.31 -1.73
CA ALA A 66 2.11 -20.74 -1.97
C ALA A 66 0.93 -21.06 -2.90
N ASN A 67 1.22 -21.75 -3.97
CA ASN A 67 0.19 -22.39 -4.77
C ASN A 67 0.11 -23.87 -4.37
N PRO A 68 -0.83 -24.26 -3.50
CA PRO A 68 -0.95 -25.66 -3.07
C PRO A 68 -1.31 -26.61 -4.21
N PHE A 69 -1.81 -26.06 -5.33
CA PHE A 69 -2.19 -26.77 -6.55
C PHE A 69 -1.14 -26.69 -7.65
N ALA A 70 0.06 -26.17 -7.34
CA ALA A 70 1.15 -26.08 -8.32
C ALA A 70 1.44 -27.45 -8.94
N GLY A 71 1.51 -27.49 -10.26
CA GLY A 71 1.75 -28.71 -11.02
C GLY A 71 0.52 -29.59 -11.26
N LEU A 72 -0.67 -29.17 -10.80
CA LEU A 72 -1.95 -29.82 -11.10
C LEU A 72 -2.67 -29.06 -12.22
N ASP A 73 -3.36 -29.81 -13.10
CA ASP A 73 -4.26 -29.20 -14.07
C ASP A 73 -5.54 -28.73 -13.36
N PRO A 74 -5.86 -27.41 -13.34
CA PRO A 74 -7.02 -26.90 -12.63
C PRO A 74 -8.36 -27.52 -13.09
N LYS A 75 -8.42 -28.01 -14.34
CA LYS A 75 -9.62 -28.65 -14.91
C LYS A 75 -9.78 -30.13 -14.50
N ASN A 76 -8.71 -30.75 -14.02
CA ASN A 76 -8.65 -32.18 -13.75
C ASN A 76 -8.16 -32.52 -12.34
N ILE A 77 -8.37 -31.63 -11.37
CA ILE A 77 -8.03 -31.91 -9.97
C ILE A 77 -8.88 -33.07 -9.46
N THR A 78 -8.22 -34.07 -8.86
CA THR A 78 -8.89 -35.24 -8.31
C THR A 78 -8.96 -35.20 -6.79
N VAL A 79 -9.85 -36.00 -6.20
CA VAL A 79 -9.92 -36.18 -4.73
C VAL A 79 -8.59 -36.68 -4.17
N LYS A 80 -7.87 -37.55 -4.89
CA LYS A 80 -6.53 -38.03 -4.49
C LYS A 80 -5.52 -36.88 -4.40
N ASP A 81 -5.59 -35.90 -5.28
CA ASP A 81 -4.70 -34.75 -5.26
C ASP A 81 -5.00 -33.85 -4.05
N LEU A 82 -6.28 -33.64 -3.77
CA LEU A 82 -6.70 -32.93 -2.57
C LEU A 82 -6.26 -33.65 -1.28
N GLN A 83 -6.37 -34.97 -1.22
CA GLN A 83 -5.90 -35.76 -0.08
C GLN A 83 -4.37 -35.64 0.10
N LYS A 84 -3.58 -35.60 -0.99
CA LYS A 84 -2.13 -35.35 -0.92
C LYS A 84 -1.83 -33.94 -0.37
N ILE A 85 -2.60 -32.91 -0.81
CA ILE A 85 -2.46 -31.55 -0.32
C ILE A 85 -2.80 -31.49 1.18
N ILE A 86 -3.95 -32.05 1.59
CA ILE A 86 -4.38 -32.11 3.00
C ILE A 86 -3.29 -32.76 3.87
N LYS A 87 -2.71 -33.87 3.42
CA LYS A 87 -1.62 -34.55 4.11
C LYS A 87 -0.35 -33.69 4.18
N ARG A 88 0.03 -33.02 3.07
CA ARG A 88 1.19 -32.11 3.03
C ARG A 88 1.09 -31.03 4.10
N TYR A 89 -0.11 -30.48 4.30
CA TYR A 89 -0.38 -29.41 5.26
C TYR A 89 -0.80 -29.91 6.65
N LYS A 90 -0.82 -31.24 6.89
CA LYS A 90 -1.22 -31.91 8.15
C LYS A 90 -2.64 -31.54 8.60
N LEU A 91 -3.56 -31.47 7.63
CA LEU A 91 -4.96 -31.07 7.84
C LEU A 91 -5.93 -32.24 7.85
N GLU A 92 -5.47 -33.49 7.96
CA GLU A 92 -6.30 -34.70 7.88
C GLU A 92 -7.34 -34.79 9.01
N LYS A 93 -7.09 -34.13 10.14
CA LYS A 93 -8.06 -34.06 11.25
C LYS A 93 -9.20 -33.07 10.96
N GLU A 94 -8.90 -31.99 10.22
CA GLU A 94 -9.86 -30.93 9.91
C GLU A 94 -10.67 -31.25 8.64
N PHE A 95 -10.05 -31.88 7.64
CA PHE A 95 -10.66 -32.15 6.33
C PHE A 95 -10.62 -33.66 6.01
N LYS A 96 -11.76 -34.31 6.22
CA LYS A 96 -11.97 -35.72 5.87
C LYS A 96 -12.74 -35.79 4.56
N LEU A 97 -12.04 -36.03 3.45
CA LEU A 97 -12.66 -36.16 2.13
C LEU A 97 -13.16 -37.60 1.89
N GLY A 98 -14.35 -37.73 1.33
CA GLY A 98 -14.90 -38.96 0.82
C GLY A 98 -14.28 -39.40 -0.52
N LYS A 99 -15.04 -40.18 -1.30
CA LYS A 99 -14.64 -40.61 -2.66
C LYS A 99 -15.02 -39.59 -3.73
N GLU A 100 -15.98 -38.71 -3.43
CA GLU A 100 -16.49 -37.70 -4.33
C GLU A 100 -15.79 -36.35 -4.12
N MET A 101 -15.79 -35.48 -5.14
CA MET A 101 -15.26 -34.15 -5.03
C MET A 101 -16.00 -33.34 -3.96
N PRO A 102 -15.30 -32.67 -3.08
CA PRO A 102 -15.93 -31.85 -2.04
C PRO A 102 -16.69 -30.67 -2.66
N SER A 103 -17.65 -30.16 -1.92
CA SER A 103 -18.38 -28.95 -2.31
C SER A 103 -17.46 -27.74 -2.43
N GLN A 104 -17.87 -26.73 -3.17
CA GLN A 104 -17.13 -25.49 -3.35
C GLN A 104 -16.83 -24.81 -2.00
N ASP A 105 -17.74 -24.88 -1.04
CA ASP A 105 -17.53 -24.34 0.32
C ASP A 105 -16.39 -25.06 1.05
N VAL A 106 -16.31 -26.38 0.98
CA VAL A 106 -15.22 -27.15 1.57
C VAL A 106 -13.89 -26.84 0.88
N MET A 107 -13.89 -26.68 -0.44
CA MET A 107 -12.70 -26.28 -1.20
C MET A 107 -12.23 -24.89 -0.78
N MET A 108 -13.13 -23.94 -0.64
CA MET A 108 -12.79 -22.59 -0.19
C MET A 108 -12.22 -22.59 1.23
N LYS A 109 -12.85 -23.33 2.17
CA LYS A 109 -12.33 -23.49 3.54
C LYS A 109 -10.94 -24.11 3.57
N LEU A 110 -10.70 -25.15 2.77
CA LEU A 110 -9.39 -25.77 2.65
C LEU A 110 -8.35 -24.76 2.12
N TYR A 111 -8.68 -24.02 1.06
CA TYR A 111 -7.81 -22.98 0.50
C TYR A 111 -7.47 -21.92 1.54
N MET A 112 -8.47 -21.35 2.22
CA MET A 112 -8.28 -20.33 3.25
C MET A 112 -7.41 -20.83 4.41
N ARG A 113 -7.62 -22.10 4.82
CA ARG A 113 -6.83 -22.71 5.88
C ARG A 113 -5.36 -22.89 5.49
N ILE A 114 -5.11 -23.31 4.26
CA ILE A 114 -3.75 -23.41 3.70
C ILE A 114 -3.10 -22.02 3.63
N GLN A 115 -3.81 -21.03 3.12
CA GLN A 115 -3.29 -19.65 3.07
C GLN A 115 -2.94 -19.14 4.48
N GLY A 116 -3.77 -19.43 5.49
CA GLY A 116 -3.46 -19.10 6.88
C GLY A 116 -2.16 -19.75 7.39
N ILE A 117 -1.90 -21.01 7.05
CA ILE A 117 -0.66 -21.71 7.41
C ILE A 117 0.56 -21.07 6.70
N GLU A 118 0.41 -20.74 5.42
CA GLU A 118 1.50 -20.12 4.67
C GLU A 118 1.77 -18.70 5.16
N ASN A 119 0.75 -17.91 5.43
CA ASN A 119 0.88 -16.57 5.99
C ASN A 119 1.57 -16.56 7.37
N ALA A 120 1.31 -17.59 8.19
CA ALA A 120 1.97 -17.75 9.49
C ALA A 120 3.50 -17.99 9.40
N LYS A 121 4.03 -18.34 8.22
CA LYS A 121 5.48 -18.41 7.97
C LYS A 121 6.15 -17.05 7.82
N GLY A 122 5.36 -15.99 7.84
CA GLY A 122 5.82 -14.62 7.62
C GLY A 122 5.91 -14.24 6.15
N PHE A 123 6.11 -12.96 5.92
CA PHE A 123 6.24 -12.41 4.57
C PHE A 123 7.55 -12.87 3.92
N GLN A 124 7.43 -13.36 2.71
CA GLN A 124 8.56 -13.66 1.82
C GLN A 124 8.35 -12.90 0.52
N LEU A 125 9.34 -12.08 0.14
CA LEU A 125 9.31 -11.34 -1.11
C LEU A 125 9.39 -12.30 -2.30
N ASP A 126 8.53 -12.10 -3.28
CA ASP A 126 8.58 -12.77 -4.57
C ASP A 126 9.38 -11.92 -5.56
N GLU A 127 10.61 -12.32 -5.84
CA GLU A 127 11.50 -11.59 -6.75
C GLU A 127 10.93 -11.47 -8.17
N ALA A 128 10.21 -12.48 -8.66
CA ALA A 128 9.59 -12.43 -9.98
C ALA A 128 8.44 -11.40 -10.02
N MET A 129 7.67 -11.30 -8.93
CA MET A 129 6.64 -10.25 -8.80
C MET A 129 7.27 -8.87 -8.63
N LEU A 130 8.37 -8.75 -7.89
CA LEU A 130 9.12 -7.50 -7.77
C LEU A 130 9.65 -7.04 -9.13
N ASP A 131 10.23 -7.95 -9.91
CA ASP A 131 10.69 -7.68 -11.28
C ASP A 131 9.52 -7.29 -12.20
N SER A 132 8.35 -7.87 -12.02
CA SER A 132 7.16 -7.50 -12.77
C SER A 132 6.66 -6.12 -12.38
N VAL A 133 6.41 -5.89 -11.09
CA VAL A 133 5.76 -4.68 -10.57
C VAL A 133 6.66 -3.46 -10.69
N ILE A 134 7.86 -3.53 -10.14
CA ILE A 134 8.81 -2.42 -10.16
C ILE A 134 9.66 -2.44 -11.44
N GLY A 135 10.16 -3.61 -11.82
CA GLY A 135 11.07 -3.76 -12.96
C GLY A 135 10.39 -3.47 -14.30
N LYS A 136 9.25 -4.11 -14.59
CA LYS A 136 8.54 -3.97 -15.86
C LYS A 136 7.55 -2.82 -15.87
N TYR A 137 6.63 -2.79 -14.90
CA TYR A 137 5.53 -1.81 -14.87
C TYR A 137 5.91 -0.47 -14.21
N LYS A 138 7.11 -0.35 -13.63
CA LYS A 138 7.65 0.89 -13.08
C LYS A 138 6.77 1.53 -12.00
N VAL A 139 6.08 0.70 -11.22
CA VAL A 139 5.19 1.15 -10.12
C VAL A 139 6.00 1.98 -9.13
N GLY A 140 5.52 3.19 -8.85
CA GLY A 140 6.23 4.19 -8.06
C GLY A 140 5.94 4.17 -6.58
N SER A 141 4.86 3.49 -6.14
CA SER A 141 4.46 3.45 -4.73
C SER A 141 3.97 2.08 -4.30
N ILE A 142 4.37 1.67 -3.11
CA ILE A 142 3.91 0.46 -2.42
C ILE A 142 3.29 0.87 -1.08
N LEU A 143 2.20 0.23 -0.70
CA LEU A 143 1.39 0.60 0.46
C LEU A 143 1.18 -0.57 1.43
N ASN A 144 1.05 -0.24 2.71
CA ASN A 144 0.58 -1.10 3.80
C ASN A 144 1.58 -2.13 4.35
N VAL A 145 1.06 -2.97 5.26
CA VAL A 145 1.81 -4.01 5.98
C VAL A 145 1.54 -5.38 5.38
N PRO A 146 2.58 -6.23 5.21
CA PRO A 146 2.41 -7.57 4.66
C PRO A 146 1.41 -8.40 5.47
N ASN A 147 0.42 -9.00 4.80
CA ASN A 147 -0.60 -9.89 5.39
C ASN A 147 -1.41 -9.29 6.55
N GLY A 148 -1.44 -7.97 6.71
CA GLY A 148 -2.07 -7.32 7.86
C GLY A 148 -1.42 -7.65 9.20
N VAL A 149 -0.16 -8.07 9.22
CA VAL A 149 0.58 -8.48 10.42
C VAL A 149 1.79 -7.59 10.65
N ALA A 150 1.94 -7.06 11.86
CA ALA A 150 3.09 -6.24 12.23
C ALA A 150 4.40 -7.01 12.01
N GLN A 151 5.38 -6.35 11.42
CA GLN A 151 6.70 -6.91 11.14
C GLN A 151 7.74 -6.43 12.15
N SER A 152 8.85 -7.17 12.32
CA SER A 152 10.00 -6.65 13.06
C SER A 152 10.70 -5.54 12.27
N VAL A 153 11.49 -4.73 12.97
CA VAL A 153 12.28 -3.64 12.35
C VAL A 153 13.22 -4.20 11.29
N GLU A 154 13.89 -5.32 11.58
CA GLU A 154 14.82 -5.97 10.65
C GLU A 154 14.11 -6.45 9.39
N LYS A 155 12.88 -7.00 9.56
CA LYS A 155 12.08 -7.45 8.41
C LYS A 155 11.61 -6.29 7.57
N TRP A 156 11.21 -5.18 8.18
CA TRP A 156 10.91 -3.95 7.47
C TRP A 156 12.08 -3.43 6.67
N GLN A 157 13.27 -3.37 7.28
CA GLN A 157 14.49 -2.93 6.60
C GLN A 157 14.85 -3.83 5.42
N GLU A 158 14.74 -5.15 5.57
CA GLU A 158 14.97 -6.11 4.47
C GLU A 158 14.03 -5.85 3.29
N ILE A 159 12.72 -5.74 3.56
CA ILE A 159 11.69 -5.54 2.53
C ILE A 159 11.90 -4.20 1.81
N ILE A 160 11.96 -3.11 2.56
CA ILE A 160 12.07 -1.77 2.00
C ILE A 160 13.37 -1.62 1.22
N LYS A 161 14.49 -2.09 1.78
CA LYS A 161 15.79 -2.05 1.10
C LYS A 161 15.72 -2.75 -0.26
N ARG A 162 15.13 -3.93 -0.33
CA ARG A 162 15.05 -4.70 -1.57
C ARG A 162 14.18 -4.01 -2.64
N ILE A 163 13.04 -3.42 -2.20
CA ILE A 163 12.18 -2.62 -3.08
C ILE A 163 12.93 -1.39 -3.62
N GLN A 164 13.63 -0.66 -2.74
CA GLN A 164 14.39 0.52 -3.11
C GLN A 164 15.53 0.20 -4.08
N GLU A 165 16.29 -0.87 -3.81
CA GLU A 165 17.35 -1.34 -4.70
C GLU A 165 16.83 -1.59 -6.11
N LYS A 166 15.69 -2.29 -6.24
CA LYS A 166 15.07 -2.55 -7.54
C LYS A 166 14.60 -1.26 -8.22
N SER A 167 13.95 -0.37 -7.49
CA SER A 167 13.46 0.90 -8.04
C SER A 167 14.60 1.78 -8.54
N MET A 168 15.66 1.90 -7.75
CA MET A 168 16.84 2.67 -8.13
C MET A 168 17.59 2.04 -9.31
N GLU A 169 17.67 0.70 -9.38
CA GLU A 169 18.28 -0.02 -10.52
C GLU A 169 17.57 0.31 -11.84
N VAL A 170 16.24 0.29 -11.85
CA VAL A 170 15.47 0.36 -13.11
C VAL A 170 15.04 1.76 -13.50
N MET A 171 14.91 2.69 -12.54
CA MET A 171 14.40 4.04 -12.78
C MET A 171 15.33 5.15 -12.29
N GLY A 172 16.25 4.86 -11.37
CA GLY A 172 16.99 5.89 -10.66
C GLY A 172 16.11 6.78 -9.75
N ILE A 173 14.88 6.34 -9.47
CA ILE A 173 13.89 7.02 -8.65
C ILE A 173 13.52 6.09 -7.49
N PRO A 174 13.59 6.52 -6.22
CA PRO A 174 13.17 5.70 -5.09
C PRO A 174 11.67 5.46 -5.13
N CYS A 175 11.25 4.23 -4.75
CA CYS A 175 9.85 3.89 -4.57
C CYS A 175 9.30 4.55 -3.30
N VAL A 176 8.12 5.19 -3.38
CA VAL A 176 7.42 5.68 -2.19
C VAL A 176 6.83 4.48 -1.45
N TYR A 177 7.07 4.40 -0.14
CA TYR A 177 6.43 3.39 0.69
C TYR A 177 5.46 4.04 1.68
N GLY A 178 4.16 3.76 1.51
CA GLY A 178 3.10 4.31 2.36
C GLY A 178 2.67 3.32 3.44
N VAL A 179 2.30 3.85 4.62
CA VAL A 179 1.73 3.07 5.73
C VAL A 179 0.55 3.81 6.36
N ASP A 180 -0.51 3.07 6.70
CA ASP A 180 -1.71 3.62 7.36
C ASP A 180 -1.58 3.53 8.88
N GLN A 181 -0.62 4.24 9.45
CA GLN A 181 -0.40 4.28 10.90
C GLN A 181 -1.22 5.41 11.53
N ILE A 182 -2.47 5.11 11.88
CA ILE A 182 -3.45 6.14 12.29
C ILE A 182 -3.24 6.58 13.74
N HIS A 183 -2.78 5.68 14.63
CA HIS A 183 -2.67 5.96 16.06
C HIS A 183 -1.42 5.31 16.68
N GLY A 184 -0.26 5.63 16.14
CA GLY A 184 1.04 5.10 16.55
C GLY A 184 1.58 4.07 15.57
N THR A 185 2.71 3.44 15.91
CA THR A 185 3.46 2.54 15.03
C THR A 185 2.84 1.13 15.03
N THR A 186 1.64 1.02 14.47
CA THR A 186 0.82 -0.19 14.54
C THR A 186 1.32 -1.34 13.69
N TYR A 187 2.18 -1.07 12.70
CA TYR A 187 2.67 -2.06 11.74
C TYR A 187 4.06 -2.63 12.08
N THR A 188 4.63 -2.17 13.20
CA THR A 188 5.96 -2.61 13.64
C THR A 188 5.88 -3.28 15.03
N LEU A 189 6.47 -4.46 15.17
CA LEU A 189 6.56 -5.17 16.45
C LEU A 189 7.34 -4.34 17.46
N GLY A 190 6.76 -4.19 18.65
CA GLY A 190 7.34 -3.34 19.70
C GLY A 190 7.05 -1.85 19.51
N GLY A 191 6.31 -1.47 18.48
CA GLY A 191 5.90 -0.09 18.24
C GLY A 191 4.95 0.45 19.30
N THR A 192 4.95 1.76 19.48
CA THR A 192 4.09 2.44 20.45
C THR A 192 2.72 2.71 19.85
N PHE A 193 1.67 2.33 20.59
CA PHE A 193 0.29 2.64 20.26
C PHE A 193 -0.17 3.89 21.00
N PHE A 194 -0.95 4.72 20.31
CA PHE A 194 -1.67 5.85 20.89
C PHE A 194 -3.18 5.60 20.84
N PRO A 195 -3.98 6.29 21.68
CA PRO A 195 -5.42 6.29 21.53
C PRO A 195 -5.85 6.78 20.14
N GLN A 196 -7.01 6.34 19.67
CA GLN A 196 -7.59 6.82 18.43
C GLN A 196 -7.67 8.35 18.40
N GLY A 197 -7.54 8.97 17.21
CA GLY A 197 -7.55 10.42 17.05
C GLY A 197 -8.72 11.14 17.71
N VAL A 198 -9.92 10.51 17.72
CA VAL A 198 -11.09 11.03 18.44
C VAL A 198 -10.85 11.12 19.94
N ASN A 199 -10.25 10.10 20.54
CA ASN A 199 -9.93 10.07 21.97
C ASN A 199 -8.82 11.06 22.32
N MET A 200 -7.82 11.19 21.46
CA MET A 200 -6.77 12.20 21.62
C MET A 200 -7.38 13.62 21.59
N GLY A 201 -8.29 13.88 20.64
CA GLY A 201 -9.02 15.14 20.55
C GLY A 201 -9.90 15.41 21.78
N ALA A 202 -10.54 14.40 22.34
CA ALA A 202 -11.38 14.51 23.54
C ALA A 202 -10.61 14.88 24.81
N THR A 203 -9.29 14.81 24.83
CA THR A 203 -8.46 15.32 25.94
C THR A 203 -8.45 16.82 26.01
N PHE A 204 -8.83 17.54 24.95
CA PHE A 204 -8.68 18.99 24.76
C PHE A 204 -7.24 19.50 24.98
N ASN A 205 -6.26 18.58 24.98
CA ASN A 205 -4.84 18.89 25.15
C ASN A 205 -4.13 18.82 23.78
N ARG A 206 -4.01 19.98 23.13
CA ARG A 206 -3.38 20.09 21.80
C ARG A 206 -1.91 19.68 21.80
N GLU A 207 -1.20 19.95 22.90
CA GLU A 207 0.22 19.63 23.01
C GLU A 207 0.43 18.12 23.09
N LEU A 208 -0.35 17.44 23.91
CA LEU A 208 -0.31 15.97 23.99
C LEU A 208 -0.59 15.32 22.62
N THR A 209 -1.58 15.83 21.88
CA THR A 209 -1.93 15.34 20.56
C THR A 209 -0.78 15.57 19.55
N ARG A 210 -0.15 16.75 19.60
CA ARG A 210 1.01 17.08 18.76
C ARG A 210 2.21 16.18 19.05
N GLU A 211 2.54 15.95 20.31
CA GLU A 211 3.64 15.07 20.71
C GLU A 211 3.37 13.61 20.29
N GLY A 212 2.14 13.11 20.43
CA GLY A 212 1.77 11.78 19.93
C GLY A 212 1.99 11.64 18.43
N ALA A 213 1.54 12.62 17.64
CA ALA A 213 1.74 12.64 16.20
C ALA A 213 3.23 12.74 15.82
N ARG A 214 3.98 13.59 16.52
CA ARG A 214 5.43 13.77 16.31
C ARG A 214 6.19 12.49 16.61
N PHE A 215 5.84 11.80 17.69
CA PHE A 215 6.45 10.52 18.04
C PHE A 215 6.14 9.47 16.98
N SER A 216 4.87 9.35 16.53
CA SER A 216 4.50 8.43 15.45
C SER A 216 5.33 8.68 14.19
N ALA A 217 5.46 9.94 13.75
CA ALA A 217 6.24 10.29 12.57
C ALA A 217 7.76 10.02 12.71
N TYR A 218 8.29 10.01 13.93
CA TYR A 218 9.71 9.73 14.16
C TYR A 218 10.05 8.24 14.09
N VAL A 219 9.11 7.37 14.49
CA VAL A 219 9.34 5.92 14.55
C VAL A 219 8.79 5.14 13.35
N THR A 220 8.14 5.83 12.40
CA THR A 220 7.71 5.28 11.11
C THR A 220 8.81 5.39 10.08
#